data_c27b773623765215645ce1dcc2fad910
#
_entry.id   c27b773623765215645ce1dcc2fad910
#
_cell.length_a   1.000
_cell.length_b   1.000
_cell.length_c   1.000
_cell.angle_alpha   90.00
_cell.angle_beta   90.00
_cell.angle_gamma   90.00
#
_symmetry.space_group_name_H-M   'P 1'
#
loop_
_entity.id
_entity.type
_entity.pdbx_description
1 polymer ?
#
loop_
_entity_poly.entity_id
_entity_poly.type
_entity_poly.pdbx_seq_one_letter_code
_entity_poly.pdbx_strand_id
1 'polypeptide(L)'
;TTLFRSSFHTGKRAHIKMNATYNPNATGKNILGMIKGSDPILCNEYVIISAHLDHLGMIPFLIEGANDNNSSSAAMLGVAEALAKSKIKPKRSIIFMSVDGEEAGLTGSTYYTNHPLVPKDKVIAILNLEQVGVGQMLGANYHYKYPELAKLSQKANAMYVHRRLFTNETHFLTRPRTDGAVFMKAGYPCIDLWALGSGYYHHPKDNIRSINPDILRAATEWLYWTTIFIANK
;
A
#
# COMPACT_ATOMS: atom_id res chain seq x y z
N THR A 1 3.83 -21.34 -11.60
CA THR A 1 5.05 -21.34 -12.42
C THR A 1 6.13 -22.01 -11.59
N THR A 2 6.44 -23.28 -11.92
CA THR A 2 7.52 -24.03 -11.28
C THR A 2 8.83 -23.53 -11.84
N LEU A 3 9.39 -22.49 -11.25
CA LEU A 3 10.71 -22.01 -11.61
C LEU A 3 11.75 -22.82 -10.85
N PHE A 4 12.46 -23.68 -11.57
CA PHE A 4 13.76 -24.25 -11.23
C PHE A 4 13.93 -24.79 -9.80
N ARG A 5 13.19 -25.84 -9.44
CA ARG A 5 13.46 -26.65 -8.25
C ARG A 5 14.30 -27.89 -8.61
N SER A 6 15.31 -27.74 -9.42
CA SER A 6 16.30 -28.78 -9.61
C SER A 6 17.51 -28.49 -8.75
N SER A 7 17.80 -29.35 -7.80
CA SER A 7 19.07 -29.37 -7.09
C SER A 7 19.96 -30.40 -7.76
N PHE A 8 21.21 -30.04 -8.01
CA PHE A 8 22.22 -30.99 -8.52
C PHE A 8 23.53 -30.80 -7.76
N HIS A 9 24.21 -31.92 -7.53
CA HIS A 9 25.53 -31.90 -6.92
C HIS A 9 26.56 -31.44 -7.94
N THR A 10 27.20 -30.29 -7.70
CA THR A 10 28.24 -29.77 -8.57
C THR A 10 29.62 -30.39 -8.28
N GLY A 11 29.78 -31.08 -7.15
CA GLY A 11 31.09 -31.52 -6.64
C GLY A 11 31.99 -30.38 -6.15
N LYS A 12 31.51 -29.13 -6.22
CA LYS A 12 32.27 -27.95 -5.80
C LYS A 12 31.92 -27.57 -4.37
N ARG A 13 32.86 -26.99 -3.67
CA ARG A 13 32.63 -26.36 -2.34
C ARG A 13 32.37 -24.87 -2.54
N ALA A 14 31.36 -24.34 -1.88
CA ALA A 14 31.14 -22.92 -1.76
C ALA A 14 31.61 -22.45 -0.37
N HIS A 15 32.30 -21.31 -0.33
CA HIS A 15 32.65 -20.62 0.91
C HIS A 15 31.85 -19.35 0.96
N ILE A 16 30.96 -19.23 1.95
CA ILE A 16 30.14 -18.03 2.18
C ILE A 16 30.65 -17.38 3.46
N LYS A 17 31.10 -16.13 3.38
CA LYS A 17 31.45 -15.31 4.53
C LYS A 17 30.40 -14.22 4.66
N MET A 18 29.68 -14.22 5.78
CA MET A 18 28.71 -13.20 6.12
C MET A 18 29.23 -12.40 7.31
N ASN A 19 29.09 -11.08 7.23
CA ASN A 19 29.31 -10.18 8.36
C ASN A 19 27.98 -9.46 8.64
N ALA A 20 27.21 -10.01 9.54
CA ALA A 20 25.90 -9.50 9.91
C ALA A 20 25.71 -9.56 11.42
N THR A 21 25.02 -8.59 11.97
CA THR A 21 24.61 -8.58 13.38
C THR A 21 23.10 -8.66 13.46
N TYR A 22 22.61 -9.67 14.15
CA TYR A 22 21.18 -9.80 14.45
C TYR A 22 20.85 -9.09 15.76
N ASN A 23 19.89 -8.16 15.73
CA ASN A 23 19.36 -7.53 16.93
C ASN A 23 17.90 -7.99 17.15
N PRO A 24 17.68 -8.94 18.09
CA PRO A 24 16.33 -9.46 18.36
C PRO A 24 15.40 -8.45 19.03
N ASN A 25 15.95 -7.33 19.52
CA ASN A 25 15.21 -6.25 20.18
C ASN A 25 14.98 -5.04 19.27
N ALA A 26 15.30 -5.16 17.99
CA ALA A 26 14.99 -4.11 17.02
C ALA A 26 13.48 -3.90 16.93
N THR A 27 13.04 -2.64 16.90
CA THR A 27 11.62 -2.26 16.82
C THR A 27 11.38 -1.39 15.62
N GLY A 28 10.31 -1.70 14.87
CA GLY A 28 9.73 -0.84 13.85
C GLY A 28 8.66 0.09 14.44
N LYS A 29 8.23 1.07 13.64
CA LYS A 29 7.18 2.02 14.05
C LYS A 29 6.23 2.31 12.91
N ASN A 30 4.95 2.03 13.10
CA ASN A 30 3.93 2.62 12.24
C ASN A 30 3.73 4.09 12.63
N ILE A 31 3.71 4.98 11.64
CA ILE A 31 3.50 6.41 11.86
C ILE A 31 2.12 6.77 11.33
N LEU A 32 1.30 7.37 12.19
CA LEU A 32 -0.08 7.74 11.84
C LEU A 32 -0.29 9.24 11.98
N GLY A 33 -0.95 9.81 10.96
CA GLY A 33 -1.46 11.18 10.96
C GLY A 33 -2.94 11.19 10.63
N MET A 34 -3.70 12.21 11.07
CA MET A 34 -5.14 12.27 10.85
C MET A 34 -5.60 13.65 10.42
N ILE A 35 -6.50 13.69 9.45
CA ILE A 35 -7.35 14.83 9.15
C ILE A 35 -8.75 14.52 9.68
N LYS A 36 -9.21 15.30 10.66
CA LYS A 36 -10.54 15.11 11.26
C LYS A 36 -11.63 15.44 10.24
N GLY A 37 -12.66 14.61 10.19
CA GLY A 37 -13.83 14.81 9.37
C GLY A 37 -14.66 16.05 9.80
N SER A 38 -15.39 16.61 8.84
CA SER A 38 -16.18 17.84 9.04
C SER A 38 -17.61 17.59 9.52
N ASP A 39 -18.13 16.37 9.33
CA ASP A 39 -19.47 16.01 9.78
C ASP A 39 -19.47 15.68 11.28
N PRO A 40 -20.41 16.19 12.07
CA PRO A 40 -20.41 15.99 13.52
C PRO A 40 -20.63 14.53 13.96
N ILE A 41 -21.23 13.69 13.11
CA ILE A 41 -21.48 12.27 13.38
C ILE A 41 -20.45 11.41 12.69
N LEU A 42 -20.29 11.59 11.37
CA LEU A 42 -19.40 10.77 10.53
C LEU A 42 -17.91 10.99 10.81
N CYS A 43 -17.52 12.07 11.48
CA CYS A 43 -16.12 12.29 11.88
C CYS A 43 -15.56 11.20 12.82
N ASN A 44 -16.43 10.36 13.40
CA ASN A 44 -16.06 9.21 14.20
C ASN A 44 -15.97 7.90 13.38
N GLU A 45 -16.10 7.99 12.08
CA GLU A 45 -15.86 6.93 11.12
C GLU A 45 -14.59 7.25 10.34
N TYR A 46 -13.82 6.22 9.97
CA TYR A 46 -12.45 6.40 9.50
C TYR A 46 -12.24 5.76 8.14
N VAL A 47 -11.60 6.50 7.25
CA VAL A 47 -10.96 5.95 6.04
C VAL A 47 -9.46 5.98 6.29
N ILE A 48 -8.80 4.83 6.16
CA ILE A 48 -7.36 4.71 6.35
C ILE A 48 -6.70 4.61 4.98
N ILE A 49 -5.67 5.41 4.75
CA ILE A 49 -4.77 5.29 3.61
C ILE A 49 -3.46 4.74 4.15
N SER A 50 -2.97 3.63 3.61
CA SER A 50 -1.74 2.99 4.07
C SER A 50 -0.75 2.74 2.93
N ALA A 51 0.53 2.85 3.25
CA ALA A 51 1.64 2.46 2.41
C ALA A 51 2.83 2.10 3.30
N HIS A 52 3.60 1.09 2.97
CA HIS A 52 4.83 0.84 3.71
C HIS A 52 5.95 1.76 3.27
N LEU A 53 6.87 2.04 4.19
CA LEU A 53 8.01 2.94 3.98
C LEU A 53 9.33 2.19 3.96
N ASP A 54 9.38 1.04 4.62
CA ASP A 54 10.57 0.20 4.63
C ASP A 54 10.85 -0.42 3.27
N HIS A 55 12.10 -0.79 3.06
CA HIS A 55 12.56 -1.59 1.93
C HIS A 55 13.82 -2.37 2.35
N LEU A 56 14.46 -3.06 1.39
CA LEU A 56 15.56 -4.00 1.68
C LEU A 56 16.87 -3.31 2.14
N GLY A 57 17.08 -2.04 1.80
CA GLY A 57 18.26 -1.30 2.21
C GLY A 57 19.54 -1.78 1.52
N MET A 58 20.59 -2.10 2.29
CA MET A 58 21.92 -2.44 1.78
C MET A 58 22.16 -3.95 1.75
N ILE A 59 21.97 -4.63 0.57
CA ILE A 59 22.13 -6.10 0.41
C ILE A 59 22.66 -6.48 -0.98
N PRO A 60 23.94 -6.69 -1.23
CA PRO A 60 25.12 -5.98 -0.71
C PRO A 60 25.23 -4.57 -1.27
N PHE A 61 24.37 -4.20 -2.23
CA PHE A 61 24.22 -2.88 -2.82
C PHE A 61 22.99 -2.23 -2.23
N LEU A 62 22.94 -0.90 -2.29
CA LEU A 62 21.75 -0.16 -1.90
C LEU A 62 20.58 -0.51 -2.85
N ILE A 63 19.47 -0.92 -2.26
CA ILE A 63 18.19 -1.11 -2.92
C ILE A 63 17.25 -0.07 -2.33
N GLU A 64 17.01 1.00 -3.11
CA GLU A 64 16.34 2.21 -2.61
C GLU A 64 14.83 2.02 -2.43
N GLY A 65 14.21 1.13 -3.23
CA GLY A 65 12.77 0.92 -3.18
C GLY A 65 11.97 2.12 -3.67
N ALA A 66 12.39 2.76 -4.77
CA ALA A 66 11.71 3.95 -5.25
C ALA A 66 10.28 3.67 -5.70
N ASN A 67 10.06 2.54 -6.40
CA ASN A 67 8.72 2.07 -6.71
C ASN A 67 8.11 1.24 -5.59
N ASP A 68 8.92 0.38 -4.98
CA ASP A 68 8.54 -0.53 -3.90
C ASP A 68 9.15 -0.08 -2.55
N ASN A 69 8.51 0.76 -1.71
CA ASN A 69 7.16 1.28 -1.93
C ASN A 69 7.12 2.79 -1.69
N ASN A 70 8.28 3.49 -1.92
CA ASN A 70 8.36 4.94 -1.73
C ASN A 70 7.41 5.71 -2.67
N SER A 71 7.08 5.15 -3.85
CA SER A 71 6.09 5.74 -4.76
C SER A 71 4.71 5.83 -4.10
N SER A 72 4.30 4.79 -3.39
CA SER A 72 3.03 4.74 -2.66
C SER A 72 3.04 5.69 -1.45
N SER A 73 4.14 5.73 -0.71
CA SER A 73 4.31 6.66 0.41
C SER A 73 4.26 8.12 -0.08
N ALA A 74 4.88 8.43 -1.23
CA ALA A 74 4.81 9.76 -1.84
C ALA A 74 3.39 10.11 -2.31
N ALA A 75 2.66 9.16 -2.93
CA ALA A 75 1.26 9.35 -3.32
C ALA A 75 0.36 9.62 -2.10
N MET A 76 0.53 8.86 -1.02
CA MET A 76 -0.18 9.06 0.25
C MET A 76 0.08 10.46 0.82
N LEU A 77 1.34 10.90 0.88
CA LEU A 77 1.70 12.25 1.35
C LEU A 77 1.13 13.35 0.45
N GLY A 78 1.14 13.16 -0.88
CA GLY A 78 0.52 14.07 -1.83
C GLY A 78 -0.99 14.24 -1.60
N VAL A 79 -1.69 13.13 -1.31
CA VAL A 79 -3.11 13.18 -0.94
C VAL A 79 -3.31 13.87 0.40
N ALA A 80 -2.46 13.62 1.38
CA ALA A 80 -2.54 14.26 2.69
C ALA A 80 -2.39 15.79 2.56
N GLU A 81 -1.42 16.25 1.79
CA GLU A 81 -1.21 17.67 1.51
C GLU A 81 -2.41 18.29 0.76
N ALA A 82 -2.89 17.61 -0.28
CA ALA A 82 -4.04 18.07 -1.06
C ALA A 82 -5.30 18.22 -0.20
N LEU A 83 -5.59 17.24 0.65
CA LEU A 83 -6.75 17.27 1.56
C LEU A 83 -6.60 18.35 2.65
N ALA A 84 -5.40 18.54 3.19
CA ALA A 84 -5.13 19.57 4.18
C ALA A 84 -5.38 20.99 3.61
N LYS A 85 -4.98 21.23 2.36
CA LYS A 85 -5.16 22.51 1.64
C LYS A 85 -6.52 22.67 0.98
N SER A 86 -7.28 21.58 0.81
CA SER A 86 -8.56 21.59 0.09
C SER A 86 -9.63 22.38 0.83
N LYS A 87 -10.48 23.08 0.05
CA LYS A 87 -11.75 23.62 0.54
C LYS A 87 -12.81 22.53 0.73
N ILE A 88 -12.68 21.40 0.02
CA ILE A 88 -13.55 20.24 0.18
C ILE A 88 -13.05 19.48 1.41
N LYS A 89 -13.81 19.54 2.50
CA LYS A 89 -13.49 18.79 3.71
C LYS A 89 -14.21 17.45 3.67
N PRO A 90 -13.50 16.33 3.90
CA PRO A 90 -14.14 15.03 4.01
C PRO A 90 -15.11 15.00 5.20
N LYS A 91 -16.27 14.33 5.06
CA LYS A 91 -17.20 14.14 6.18
C LYS A 91 -16.61 13.22 7.24
N ARG A 92 -16.01 12.11 6.83
CA ARG A 92 -15.31 11.15 7.68
C ARG A 92 -13.87 11.56 7.93
N SER A 93 -13.32 11.10 9.03
CA SER A 93 -11.90 11.29 9.34
C SER A 93 -11.02 10.42 8.44
N ILE A 94 -9.89 10.99 7.99
CA ILE A 94 -8.91 10.29 7.17
C ILE A 94 -7.65 10.06 8.00
N ILE A 95 -7.25 8.81 8.14
CA ILE A 95 -5.98 8.41 8.77
C ILE A 95 -4.98 8.05 7.66
N PHE A 96 -3.80 8.64 7.73
CA PHE A 96 -2.65 8.29 6.90
C PHE A 96 -1.73 7.44 7.74
N MET A 97 -1.42 6.23 7.28
CA MET A 97 -0.62 5.27 8.02
C MET A 97 0.59 4.83 7.19
N SER A 98 1.76 5.31 7.58
CA SER A 98 3.02 4.77 7.08
C SER A 98 3.33 3.49 7.87
N VAL A 99 3.32 2.37 7.19
CA VAL A 99 3.56 1.04 7.77
C VAL A 99 5.05 0.73 7.71
N ASP A 100 5.57 0.08 8.73
CA ASP A 100 6.95 -0.39 8.81
C ASP A 100 6.99 -1.92 8.83
N GLY A 101 8.08 -2.50 8.32
CA GLY A 101 8.32 -3.94 8.37
C GLY A 101 7.43 -4.76 7.44
N GLU A 102 7.01 -4.23 6.31
CA GLU A 102 6.36 -4.98 5.24
C GLU A 102 7.31 -6.04 4.71
N GLU A 103 8.52 -5.63 4.34
CA GLU A 103 9.60 -6.46 3.81
C GLU A 103 10.15 -7.45 4.86
N ALA A 104 9.94 -7.17 6.13
CA ALA A 104 10.27 -8.05 7.23
C ALA A 104 9.13 -9.01 7.62
N GLY A 105 8.20 -9.27 6.69
CA GLY A 105 7.12 -10.25 6.85
C GLY A 105 5.81 -9.63 7.33
N LEU A 106 5.45 -8.42 6.86
CA LEU A 106 4.17 -7.76 7.11
C LEU A 106 3.95 -7.47 8.62
N THR A 107 5.05 -7.14 9.32
CA THR A 107 5.02 -7.04 10.79
C THR A 107 4.22 -5.83 11.27
N GLY A 108 4.32 -4.69 10.58
CA GLY A 108 3.63 -3.46 10.94
C GLY A 108 2.11 -3.53 10.76
N SER A 109 1.64 -4.03 9.62
CA SER A 109 0.21 -4.24 9.39
C SER A 109 -0.37 -5.32 10.30
N THR A 110 0.39 -6.40 10.55
CA THR A 110 0.00 -7.44 11.51
C THR A 110 -0.10 -6.85 12.93
N TYR A 111 0.84 -6.00 13.32
CA TYR A 111 0.78 -5.32 14.61
C TYR A 111 -0.47 -4.42 14.70
N TYR A 112 -0.73 -3.60 13.68
CA TYR A 112 -1.90 -2.72 13.65
C TYR A 112 -3.22 -3.50 13.76
N THR A 113 -3.35 -4.63 13.05
CA THR A 113 -4.59 -5.44 13.12
C THR A 113 -4.85 -6.03 14.50
N ASN A 114 -3.78 -6.29 15.28
CA ASN A 114 -3.88 -6.80 16.66
C ASN A 114 -3.99 -5.67 17.70
N HIS A 115 -3.53 -4.46 17.38
CA HIS A 115 -3.53 -3.28 18.27
C HIS A 115 -4.07 -2.05 17.52
N PRO A 116 -5.34 -2.07 17.09
CA PRO A 116 -5.89 -0.99 16.28
C PRO A 116 -6.02 0.31 17.09
N LEU A 117 -5.64 1.44 16.47
CA LEU A 117 -5.76 2.77 17.10
C LEU A 117 -7.21 3.24 17.22
N VAL A 118 -8.08 2.80 16.32
CA VAL A 118 -9.51 3.13 16.29
C VAL A 118 -10.34 1.84 16.24
N PRO A 119 -11.58 1.85 16.76
CA PRO A 119 -12.43 0.66 16.72
C PRO A 119 -12.60 0.14 15.29
N LYS A 120 -12.45 -1.15 15.10
CA LYS A 120 -12.51 -1.80 13.77
C LYS A 120 -13.83 -1.56 13.05
N ASP A 121 -14.94 -1.59 13.76
CA ASP A 121 -16.30 -1.32 13.25
C ASP A 121 -16.50 0.12 12.79
N LYS A 122 -15.60 1.03 13.17
CA LYS A 122 -15.57 2.43 12.73
C LYS A 122 -14.67 2.65 11.51
N VAL A 123 -13.93 1.65 11.07
CA VAL A 123 -13.13 1.72 9.85
C VAL A 123 -14.01 1.37 8.64
N ILE A 124 -14.33 2.37 7.84
CA ILE A 124 -15.21 2.24 6.66
C ILE A 124 -14.46 1.70 5.45
N ALA A 125 -13.19 2.05 5.32
CA ALA A 125 -12.31 1.50 4.29
C ALA A 125 -10.84 1.65 4.68
N ILE A 126 -10.02 0.70 4.22
CA ILE A 126 -8.57 0.84 4.13
C ILE A 126 -8.20 0.86 2.63
N LEU A 127 -7.50 1.90 2.21
CA LEU A 127 -6.91 2.05 0.88
C LEU A 127 -5.41 1.82 1.03
N ASN A 128 -4.97 0.58 0.78
CA ASN A 128 -3.56 0.25 0.80
C ASN A 128 -2.96 0.51 -0.58
N LEU A 129 -1.74 1.02 -0.63
CA LEU A 129 -1.03 1.29 -1.88
C LEU A 129 0.21 0.43 -1.98
N GLU A 130 0.41 -0.13 -3.18
CA GLU A 130 1.58 -0.95 -3.53
C GLU A 130 2.12 -0.56 -4.90
N GLN A 131 3.39 -0.13 -4.95
CA GLN A 131 4.13 0.04 -6.22
C GLN A 131 3.38 0.86 -7.28
N VAL A 132 3.00 2.09 -6.95
CA VAL A 132 2.20 2.96 -7.85
C VAL A 132 3.02 3.85 -8.78
N GLY A 133 4.35 3.68 -8.82
CA GLY A 133 5.27 4.56 -9.55
C GLY A 133 5.70 4.06 -10.93
N VAL A 134 5.35 2.83 -11.33
CA VAL A 134 5.81 2.24 -12.61
C VAL A 134 4.65 1.57 -13.32
N GLY A 135 4.60 1.71 -14.64
CA GLY A 135 3.58 1.06 -15.47
C GLY A 135 2.73 2.05 -16.26
N GLN A 136 1.62 1.54 -16.82
CA GLN A 136 0.70 2.29 -17.67
C GLN A 136 -0.77 2.13 -17.27
N MET A 137 -1.07 1.17 -16.42
CA MET A 137 -2.42 0.84 -15.95
C MET A 137 -2.48 0.92 -14.43
N LEU A 138 -3.67 1.20 -13.94
CA LEU A 138 -3.99 1.08 -12.52
C LEU A 138 -4.62 -0.28 -12.24
N GLY A 139 -4.48 -0.76 -11.02
CA GLY A 139 -5.04 -2.00 -10.56
C GLY A 139 -5.59 -1.91 -9.15
N ALA A 140 -6.62 -2.68 -8.85
CA ALA A 140 -7.19 -2.78 -7.53
C ALA A 140 -7.59 -4.21 -7.21
N ASN A 141 -7.09 -4.74 -6.10
CA ASN A 141 -7.60 -5.96 -5.50
C ASN A 141 -8.52 -5.59 -4.34
N TYR A 142 -9.71 -6.16 -4.27
CA TYR A 142 -10.65 -5.87 -3.20
C TYR A 142 -11.22 -7.17 -2.60
N HIS A 143 -11.57 -7.09 -1.33
CA HIS A 143 -12.20 -8.21 -0.66
C HIS A 143 -13.64 -8.39 -1.17
N TYR A 144 -14.04 -9.62 -1.51
CA TYR A 144 -15.33 -9.95 -2.12
C TYR A 144 -16.56 -9.44 -1.33
N LYS A 145 -16.44 -9.27 -0.02
CA LYS A 145 -17.50 -8.72 0.84
C LYS A 145 -17.76 -7.23 0.64
N TYR A 146 -16.84 -6.51 -0.01
CA TYR A 146 -16.87 -5.05 -0.13
C TYR A 146 -16.74 -4.58 -1.59
N PRO A 147 -17.61 -5.06 -2.50
CA PRO A 147 -17.52 -4.71 -3.93
C PRO A 147 -17.79 -3.22 -4.20
N GLU A 148 -18.45 -2.53 -3.26
CA GLU A 148 -18.69 -1.09 -3.35
C GLU A 148 -17.40 -0.26 -3.32
N LEU A 149 -16.34 -0.73 -2.67
CA LEU A 149 -15.03 -0.05 -2.68
C LEU A 149 -14.44 -0.04 -4.09
N ALA A 150 -14.51 -1.18 -4.79
CA ALA A 150 -14.09 -1.27 -6.18
C ALA A 150 -14.94 -0.37 -7.09
N LYS A 151 -16.27 -0.33 -6.90
CA LYS A 151 -17.16 0.55 -7.67
C LYS A 151 -16.83 2.03 -7.46
N LEU A 152 -16.49 2.45 -6.24
CA LEU A 152 -16.11 3.82 -5.95
C LEU A 152 -14.75 4.17 -6.57
N SER A 153 -13.79 3.25 -6.53
CA SER A 153 -12.50 3.45 -7.19
C SER A 153 -12.62 3.49 -8.72
N GLN A 154 -13.46 2.65 -9.30
CA GLN A 154 -13.79 2.69 -10.74
C GLN A 154 -14.46 4.01 -11.13
N LYS A 155 -15.41 4.49 -10.31
CA LYS A 155 -16.07 5.79 -10.51
C LYS A 155 -15.05 6.93 -10.47
N ALA A 156 -14.14 6.93 -9.50
CA ALA A 156 -13.08 7.93 -9.41
C ALA A 156 -12.20 7.96 -10.67
N ASN A 157 -11.80 6.78 -11.14
CA ASN A 157 -11.02 6.66 -12.37
C ASN A 157 -11.80 7.14 -13.60
N ALA A 158 -13.06 6.74 -13.73
CA ALA A 158 -13.89 7.13 -14.90
C ALA A 158 -14.19 8.63 -14.96
N MET A 159 -14.31 9.31 -13.82
CA MET A 159 -14.67 10.72 -13.76
C MET A 159 -13.46 11.66 -13.86
N TYR A 160 -12.28 11.25 -13.38
CA TYR A 160 -11.18 12.20 -13.16
C TYR A 160 -9.84 11.75 -13.73
N VAL A 161 -9.56 10.43 -13.78
CA VAL A 161 -8.21 9.94 -14.10
C VAL A 161 -8.10 9.37 -15.50
N HIS A 162 -9.14 8.68 -15.95
CA HIS A 162 -9.29 8.11 -17.30
C HIS A 162 -8.15 7.15 -17.70
N ARG A 163 -7.60 6.39 -16.74
CA ARG A 163 -6.60 5.35 -17.03
C ARG A 163 -7.27 3.99 -17.22
N ARG A 164 -6.60 3.11 -17.94
CA ARG A 164 -6.97 1.71 -17.95
C ARG A 164 -6.88 1.16 -16.54
N LEU A 165 -7.98 0.58 -16.04
CA LEU A 165 -8.10 0.07 -14.68
C LEU A 165 -8.47 -1.41 -14.72
N PHE A 166 -7.69 -2.23 -14.05
CA PHE A 166 -7.97 -3.62 -13.78
C PHE A 166 -8.46 -3.77 -12.33
N THR A 167 -9.54 -4.52 -12.13
CA THR A 167 -10.04 -4.83 -10.78
C THR A 167 -10.14 -6.32 -10.59
N ASN A 168 -9.72 -6.81 -9.46
CA ASN A 168 -9.74 -8.22 -9.12
C ASN A 168 -10.38 -8.45 -7.76
N GLU A 169 -11.29 -9.42 -7.70
CA GLU A 169 -11.97 -9.84 -6.49
C GLU A 169 -11.15 -10.89 -5.74
N THR A 170 -10.96 -10.70 -4.44
CA THR A 170 -10.15 -11.59 -3.61
C THR A 170 -11.03 -12.32 -2.60
N HIS A 171 -11.02 -13.67 -2.67
CA HIS A 171 -11.80 -14.56 -1.81
C HIS A 171 -10.97 -15.23 -0.72
N PHE A 172 -9.73 -15.61 -1.02
CA PHE A 172 -8.88 -16.40 -0.13
C PHE A 172 -7.53 -15.74 0.11
N LEU A 173 -7.24 -15.48 1.36
CA LEU A 173 -6.00 -14.85 1.83
C LEU A 173 -5.24 -15.82 2.75
N THR A 174 -4.81 -16.95 2.20
CA THR A 174 -4.05 -17.96 2.97
C THR A 174 -2.65 -17.46 3.33
N ARG A 175 -2.01 -16.72 2.43
CA ARG A 175 -0.69 -16.10 2.61
C ARG A 175 -0.73 -14.67 2.08
N PRO A 176 -0.97 -13.69 2.94
CA PRO A 176 -0.84 -12.28 2.58
C PRO A 176 0.57 -11.99 2.00
N ARG A 177 0.61 -11.13 0.98
CA ARG A 177 1.86 -10.67 0.34
C ARG A 177 1.98 -9.16 0.34
N THR A 178 0.95 -8.48 0.81
CA THR A 178 0.88 -7.03 0.95
C THR A 178 0.23 -6.71 2.28
N ASP A 179 0.42 -5.51 2.78
CA ASP A 179 -0.28 -5.02 3.96
C ASP A 179 -1.80 -5.01 3.75
N GLY A 180 -2.25 -4.65 2.53
CA GLY A 180 -3.66 -4.72 2.15
C GLY A 180 -4.25 -6.11 2.32
N ALA A 181 -3.51 -7.16 1.95
CA ALA A 181 -3.93 -8.54 2.15
C ALA A 181 -4.01 -8.93 3.63
N VAL A 182 -3.15 -8.37 4.51
CA VAL A 182 -3.25 -8.56 5.97
C VAL A 182 -4.53 -7.94 6.50
N PHE A 183 -4.84 -6.69 6.10
CA PHE A 183 -6.08 -6.02 6.50
C PHE A 183 -7.32 -6.76 6.04
N MET A 184 -7.36 -7.23 4.78
CA MET A 184 -8.45 -8.05 4.25
C MET A 184 -8.62 -9.34 5.05
N LYS A 185 -7.53 -10.06 5.34
CA LYS A 185 -7.54 -11.29 6.14
C LYS A 185 -8.05 -11.04 7.56
N ALA A 186 -7.71 -9.91 8.14
CA ALA A 186 -8.23 -9.48 9.43
C ALA A 186 -9.70 -9.01 9.37
N GLY A 187 -10.32 -8.99 8.17
CA GLY A 187 -11.73 -8.67 7.95
C GLY A 187 -12.05 -7.17 7.93
N TYR A 188 -11.07 -6.33 7.62
CA TYR A 188 -11.32 -4.91 7.33
C TYR A 188 -11.90 -4.74 5.92
N PRO A 189 -12.78 -3.74 5.70
CA PRO A 189 -13.11 -3.27 4.36
C PRO A 189 -11.84 -2.69 3.70
N CYS A 190 -11.19 -3.45 2.84
CA CYS A 190 -9.91 -3.04 2.26
C CYS A 190 -9.90 -3.21 0.75
N ILE A 191 -9.26 -2.26 0.08
CA ILE A 191 -8.88 -2.31 -1.33
C ILE A 191 -7.38 -2.03 -1.43
N ASP A 192 -6.69 -2.88 -2.18
CA ASP A 192 -5.25 -2.81 -2.40
C ASP A 192 -5.02 -2.21 -3.79
N LEU A 193 -4.49 -0.99 -3.82
CA LEU A 193 -4.32 -0.16 -5.02
C LEU A 193 -2.87 -0.25 -5.51
N TRP A 194 -2.68 -0.46 -6.81
CA TRP A 194 -1.36 -0.62 -7.41
C TRP A 194 -1.31 -0.11 -8.85
N ALA A 195 -0.11 0.00 -9.41
CA ALA A 195 0.08 0.25 -10.84
C ALA A 195 0.70 -0.98 -11.51
N LEU A 196 0.19 -1.34 -12.69
CA LEU A 196 0.66 -2.51 -13.42
C LEU A 196 1.80 -2.13 -14.36
N GLY A 197 3.00 -2.58 -13.99
CA GLY A 197 4.20 -2.43 -14.79
C GLY A 197 5.29 -3.41 -14.34
N SER A 198 6.23 -3.67 -15.22
CA SER A 198 7.45 -4.43 -14.89
C SER A 198 8.47 -3.47 -14.27
N GLY A 199 8.37 -3.26 -12.95
CA GLY A 199 9.40 -2.54 -12.21
C GLY A 199 10.62 -3.42 -11.91
N TYR A 200 11.64 -2.83 -11.35
CA TYR A 200 12.83 -3.52 -10.86
C TYR A 200 12.62 -4.01 -9.42
N TYR A 201 11.61 -4.86 -9.22
CA TYR A 201 11.25 -5.40 -7.91
C TYR A 201 12.46 -6.03 -7.19
N HIS A 202 12.74 -5.57 -5.96
CA HIS A 202 13.87 -6.02 -5.14
C HIS A 202 15.23 -5.96 -5.83
N HIS A 203 15.46 -4.93 -6.62
CA HIS A 203 16.66 -4.80 -7.45
C HIS A 203 17.28 -3.40 -7.29
N PRO A 204 18.63 -3.24 -7.36
CA PRO A 204 19.29 -1.93 -7.25
C PRO A 204 18.90 -0.88 -8.29
N LYS A 205 18.19 -1.30 -9.36
CA LYS A 205 17.63 -0.37 -10.36
C LYS A 205 16.27 0.17 -9.96
N ASP A 206 15.67 -0.27 -8.86
CA ASP A 206 14.48 0.35 -8.29
C ASP A 206 14.89 1.64 -7.57
N ASN A 207 15.14 2.67 -8.35
CA ASN A 207 15.57 3.98 -7.92
C ASN A 207 14.73 5.07 -8.63
N ILE A 208 14.93 6.31 -8.28
CA ILE A 208 14.12 7.44 -8.79
C ILE A 208 14.04 7.52 -10.33
N ARG A 209 15.05 7.01 -11.04
CA ARG A 209 15.08 7.01 -12.50
C ARG A 209 14.11 6.00 -13.13
N SER A 210 13.65 5.01 -12.36
CA SER A 210 12.66 4.02 -12.80
C SER A 210 11.23 4.53 -12.70
N ILE A 211 11.00 5.60 -11.96
CA ILE A 211 9.66 6.14 -11.71
C ILE A 211 9.12 6.82 -12.98
N ASN A 212 7.88 6.50 -13.31
CA ASN A 212 7.09 7.19 -14.31
C ASN A 212 6.20 8.23 -13.63
N PRO A 213 6.51 9.54 -13.79
CA PRO A 213 5.73 10.60 -13.11
C PRO A 213 4.25 10.62 -13.51
N ASP A 214 3.92 10.22 -14.75
CA ASP A 214 2.53 10.26 -15.25
C ASP A 214 1.65 9.19 -14.56
N ILE A 215 2.17 7.98 -14.34
CA ILE A 215 1.40 6.96 -13.64
C ILE A 215 1.34 7.26 -12.14
N LEU A 216 2.43 7.76 -11.55
CA LEU A 216 2.45 8.17 -10.15
C LEU A 216 1.43 9.28 -9.87
N ARG A 217 1.38 10.31 -10.74
CA ARG A 217 0.37 11.36 -10.68
C ARG A 217 -1.05 10.79 -10.83
N ALA A 218 -1.27 9.92 -11.82
CA ALA A 218 -2.58 9.31 -12.05
C ALA A 218 -3.03 8.45 -10.84
N ALA A 219 -2.13 7.69 -10.24
CA ALA A 219 -2.41 6.91 -9.04
C ALA A 219 -2.73 7.81 -7.83
N THR A 220 -2.02 8.93 -7.67
CA THR A 220 -2.27 9.93 -6.62
C THR A 220 -3.64 10.58 -6.79
N GLU A 221 -4.00 11.01 -8.00
CA GLU A 221 -5.32 11.56 -8.33
C GLU A 221 -6.44 10.53 -8.09
N TRP A 222 -6.20 9.27 -8.48
CA TRP A 222 -7.14 8.18 -8.27
C TRP A 222 -7.37 7.89 -6.79
N LEU A 223 -6.30 7.84 -5.99
CA LEU A 223 -6.37 7.70 -4.54
C LEU A 223 -7.17 8.86 -3.91
N TYR A 224 -6.87 10.11 -4.30
CA TYR A 224 -7.56 11.29 -3.79
C TYR A 224 -9.07 11.20 -4.02
N TRP A 225 -9.51 10.98 -5.25
CA TRP A 225 -10.93 10.95 -5.57
C TRP A 225 -11.65 9.73 -5.00
N THR A 226 -10.98 8.58 -4.96
CA THR A 226 -11.51 7.38 -4.29
C THR A 226 -11.74 7.66 -2.80
N THR A 227 -10.78 8.29 -2.14
CA THR A 227 -10.89 8.71 -0.73
C THR A 227 -12.06 9.66 -0.53
N ILE A 228 -12.19 10.70 -1.36
CA ILE A 228 -13.29 11.67 -1.28
C ILE A 228 -14.65 10.99 -1.45
N PHE A 229 -14.78 10.07 -2.40
CA PHE A 229 -16.04 9.37 -2.62
C PHE A 229 -16.43 8.46 -1.44
N ILE A 230 -15.47 7.79 -0.83
CA ILE A 230 -15.73 6.95 0.36
C ILE A 230 -16.03 7.83 1.58
N ALA A 231 -15.24 8.87 1.80
CA ALA A 231 -15.37 9.72 2.98
C ALA A 231 -16.63 10.57 3.00
N ASN A 232 -17.27 10.80 1.85
CA ASN A 232 -18.46 11.65 1.73
C ASN A 232 -19.76 10.88 1.41
N LYS A 233 -19.68 9.56 1.32
CA LYS A 233 -20.85 8.69 1.06
C LYS A 233 -21.88 8.65 2.20
#